data_126a6c647c3dffeb877f796078c9355a
#
_entry.id   126a6c647c3dffeb877f796078c9355a
#
_cell.length_a   1.000
_cell.length_b   1.000
_cell.length_c   1.000
_cell.angle_alpha   90.00
_cell.angle_beta   90.00
_cell.angle_gamma   90.00
#
_symmetry.space_group_name_H-M   'P 1'
#
loop_
_entity.id
_entity.type
_entity.pdbx_description
1 polymer ?
#
loop_
_entity_poly.entity_id
_entity_poly.type
_entity_poly.pdbx_seq_one_letter_code
_entity_poly.pdbx_strand_id
1 'polypeptide(L)'
;MENKLLDLKSKLCEAYFSIINSSLKTDIFIEELCVKSKVSIEDAQTVLPKMQKDYKNFFLTMLLLKLDQETLNEFKEEIYHDNVSTIYEKMLEGITLRFEKYLPFRPALRILSEGLDLRAKNFLELLENNHFFMLNLLDLLESNKNQCTKILKSIALNLAFIKTIDIFLKEENSSLDSTIRYLDKYLHEIEDIGYMIGIIKK
;
A
#
# COMPACT_ATOMS: atom_id res chain seq x y z
N MET A 1 25.17 -7.00 -9.11
CA MET A 1 24.15 -7.70 -9.90
C MET A 1 22.74 -7.38 -9.37
N GLU A 2 22.53 -7.41 -8.08
CA GLU A 2 21.25 -7.11 -7.41
C GLU A 2 20.69 -5.71 -7.71
N ASN A 3 21.51 -4.67 -7.64
CA ASN A 3 21.13 -3.29 -7.96
C ASN A 3 20.66 -3.11 -9.42
N LYS A 4 21.24 -3.85 -10.38
CA LYS A 4 20.81 -3.80 -11.79
C LYS A 4 19.41 -4.42 -11.94
N LEU A 5 19.14 -5.53 -11.25
CA LEU A 5 17.83 -6.19 -11.30
C LEU A 5 16.73 -5.32 -10.67
N LEU A 6 17.06 -4.62 -9.58
CA LEU A 6 16.14 -3.70 -8.91
C LEU A 6 15.80 -2.50 -9.81
N ASP A 7 16.79 -1.92 -10.47
CA ASP A 7 16.60 -0.82 -11.43
C ASP A 7 15.71 -1.24 -12.61
N LEU A 8 15.94 -2.45 -13.17
CA LEU A 8 15.11 -2.99 -14.24
C LEU A 8 13.65 -3.18 -13.81
N LYS A 9 13.44 -3.74 -12.61
CA LYS A 9 12.09 -3.92 -12.06
C LYS A 9 11.39 -2.57 -11.86
N SER A 10 12.11 -1.56 -11.33
CA SER A 10 11.54 -0.22 -11.12
C SER A 10 11.11 0.42 -12.43
N LYS A 11 11.96 0.41 -13.47
CA LYS A 11 11.65 0.95 -14.79
C LYS A 11 10.45 0.28 -15.45
N LEU A 12 10.37 -1.05 -15.36
CA LEU A 12 9.23 -1.81 -15.88
C LEU A 12 7.95 -1.51 -15.11
N CYS A 13 8.02 -1.37 -13.79
CA CYS A 13 6.89 -1.01 -12.95
C CYS A 13 6.36 0.39 -13.28
N GLU A 14 7.22 1.39 -13.41
CA GLU A 14 6.87 2.74 -13.81
C GLU A 14 6.22 2.78 -15.20
N ALA A 15 6.78 2.03 -16.16
CA ALA A 15 6.22 1.89 -17.49
C ALA A 15 4.82 1.26 -17.45
N TYR A 16 4.63 0.20 -16.67
CA TYR A 16 3.36 -0.50 -16.53
C TYR A 16 2.26 0.44 -16.03
N PHE A 17 2.49 1.15 -14.93
CA PHE A 17 1.52 2.10 -14.40
C PHE A 17 1.32 3.33 -15.28
N SER A 18 2.36 3.80 -15.99
CA SER A 18 2.24 4.85 -16.98
C SER A 18 1.32 4.45 -18.15
N ILE A 19 1.41 3.20 -18.62
CA ILE A 19 0.53 2.67 -19.67
C ILE A 19 -0.90 2.58 -19.17
N ILE A 20 -1.14 2.01 -17.98
CA ILE A 20 -2.50 1.91 -17.42
C ILE A 20 -3.11 3.30 -17.25
N ASN A 21 -2.39 4.25 -16.67
CA ASN A 21 -2.89 5.61 -16.45
C ASN A 21 -3.25 6.33 -17.74
N SER A 22 -2.54 6.04 -18.86
CA SER A 22 -2.76 6.70 -20.15
C SER A 22 -3.79 6.02 -21.03
N SER A 23 -3.89 4.69 -20.98
CA SER A 23 -4.70 3.89 -21.91
C SER A 23 -5.89 3.18 -21.25
N LEU A 24 -5.92 3.12 -19.93
CA LEU A 24 -6.89 2.36 -19.13
C LEU A 24 -6.91 0.84 -19.46
N LYS A 25 -5.84 0.33 -20.07
CA LYS A 25 -5.69 -1.09 -20.40
C LYS A 25 -4.98 -1.84 -19.28
N THR A 26 -5.44 -3.05 -19.02
CA THR A 26 -4.81 -3.97 -18.05
C THR A 26 -4.01 -5.08 -18.72
N ASP A 27 -4.34 -5.41 -19.96
CA ASP A 27 -3.64 -6.44 -20.75
C ASP A 27 -2.48 -5.76 -21.51
N ILE A 28 -1.33 -5.73 -20.87
CA ILE A 28 -0.11 -5.09 -21.40
C ILE A 28 0.87 -6.17 -21.82
N PHE A 29 1.32 -6.13 -23.08
CA PHE A 29 2.30 -7.05 -23.62
C PHE A 29 3.73 -6.65 -23.27
N ILE A 30 4.64 -7.63 -23.23
CA ILE A 30 6.04 -7.40 -22.90
C ILE A 30 6.70 -6.39 -23.86
N GLU A 31 6.35 -6.43 -25.13
CA GLU A 31 6.87 -5.54 -26.15
C GLU A 31 6.50 -4.07 -25.85
N GLU A 32 5.25 -3.83 -25.44
CA GLU A 32 4.75 -2.49 -25.07
C GLU A 32 5.47 -1.97 -23.81
N LEU A 33 5.68 -2.83 -22.82
CA LEU A 33 6.46 -2.51 -21.62
C LEU A 33 7.91 -2.16 -21.96
N CYS A 34 8.55 -2.96 -22.81
CA CYS A 34 9.94 -2.78 -23.21
C CYS A 34 10.14 -1.46 -23.99
N VAL A 35 9.23 -1.15 -24.90
CA VAL A 35 9.27 0.13 -25.63
C VAL A 35 9.12 1.31 -24.66
N LYS A 36 8.16 1.26 -23.74
CA LYS A 36 7.89 2.36 -22.80
C LYS A 36 9.01 2.53 -21.76
N SER A 37 9.56 1.43 -21.26
CA SER A 37 10.63 1.42 -20.24
C SER A 37 12.03 1.61 -20.82
N LYS A 38 12.20 1.51 -22.15
CA LYS A 38 13.50 1.44 -22.84
C LYS A 38 14.40 0.29 -22.33
N VAL A 39 13.80 -0.83 -21.96
CA VAL A 39 14.45 -2.06 -21.53
C VAL A 39 14.40 -3.08 -22.65
N SER A 40 15.47 -3.86 -22.87
CA SER A 40 15.45 -4.94 -23.85
C SER A 40 14.49 -6.08 -23.42
N ILE A 41 13.94 -6.80 -24.39
CA ILE A 41 13.06 -7.96 -24.12
C ILE A 41 13.82 -9.02 -23.29
N GLU A 42 15.10 -9.25 -23.61
CA GLU A 42 15.95 -10.20 -22.92
C GLU A 42 16.15 -9.84 -21.45
N ASP A 43 16.48 -8.58 -21.15
CA ASP A 43 16.58 -8.08 -19.77
C ASP A 43 15.23 -8.14 -19.05
N ALA A 44 14.13 -7.76 -19.70
CA ALA A 44 12.79 -7.82 -19.12
C ALA A 44 12.39 -9.26 -18.73
N GLN A 45 12.67 -10.24 -19.60
CA GLN A 45 12.38 -11.65 -19.34
C GLN A 45 13.15 -12.23 -18.13
N THR A 46 14.28 -11.62 -17.74
CA THR A 46 15.02 -12.06 -16.54
C THR A 46 14.32 -11.71 -15.23
N VAL A 47 13.44 -10.72 -15.23
CA VAL A 47 12.82 -10.19 -14.01
C VAL A 47 11.29 -10.35 -13.98
N LEU A 48 10.65 -10.52 -15.14
CA LEU A 48 9.20 -10.65 -15.24
C LEU A 48 8.73 -12.08 -14.96
N PRO A 49 7.49 -12.26 -14.45
CA PRO A 49 6.85 -13.56 -14.41
C PRO A 49 6.78 -14.19 -15.80
N LYS A 50 6.83 -15.53 -15.85
CA LYS A 50 6.77 -16.26 -17.15
C LYS A 50 5.44 -16.09 -17.89
N MET A 51 4.35 -15.83 -17.16
CA MET A 51 3.01 -15.68 -17.72
C MET A 51 2.55 -14.23 -17.63
N GLN A 52 2.13 -13.65 -18.74
CA GLN A 52 1.60 -12.26 -18.80
C GLN A 52 0.44 -12.02 -17.84
N LYS A 53 -0.43 -12.99 -17.62
CA LYS A 53 -1.53 -12.88 -16.64
C LYS A 53 -1.07 -12.56 -15.20
N ASP A 54 0.18 -12.87 -14.88
CA ASP A 54 0.76 -12.63 -13.54
C ASP A 54 1.39 -11.24 -13.42
N TYR A 55 1.55 -10.49 -14.53
CA TYR A 55 2.15 -9.14 -14.53
C TYR A 55 1.38 -8.17 -13.64
N LYS A 56 0.05 -8.23 -13.69
CA LYS A 56 -0.84 -7.39 -12.88
C LYS A 56 -0.51 -7.49 -11.39
N ASN A 57 -0.50 -8.69 -10.85
CA ASN A 57 -0.21 -8.91 -9.43
C ASN A 57 1.25 -8.58 -9.09
N PHE A 58 2.17 -8.96 -9.97
CA PHE A 58 3.59 -8.67 -9.80
C PHE A 58 3.86 -7.17 -9.69
N PHE A 59 3.35 -6.37 -10.63
CA PHE A 59 3.57 -4.93 -10.62
C PHE A 59 2.78 -4.23 -9.50
N LEU A 60 1.57 -4.70 -9.20
CA LEU A 60 0.80 -4.15 -8.07
C LEU A 60 1.55 -4.36 -6.75
N THR A 61 2.00 -5.58 -6.47
CA THR A 61 2.79 -5.88 -5.26
C THR A 61 4.06 -5.03 -5.22
N MET A 62 4.79 -4.90 -6.32
CA MET A 62 5.99 -4.05 -6.38
C MET A 62 5.70 -2.59 -6.09
N LEU A 63 4.64 -2.03 -6.69
CA LEU A 63 4.27 -0.64 -6.45
C LEU A 63 3.92 -0.42 -4.98
N LEU A 64 3.05 -1.26 -4.42
CA LEU A 64 2.60 -1.12 -3.04
C LEU A 64 3.77 -1.22 -2.06
N LEU A 65 4.67 -2.19 -2.22
CA LEU A 65 5.86 -2.32 -1.37
C LEU A 65 6.78 -1.10 -1.46
N LYS A 66 6.99 -0.55 -2.66
CA LYS A 66 7.78 0.68 -2.85
C LYS A 66 7.15 1.86 -2.12
N LEU A 67 5.85 2.11 -2.35
CA LEU A 67 5.13 3.23 -1.74
C LEU A 67 5.02 3.09 -0.22
N ASP A 68 4.84 1.87 0.29
CA ASP A 68 4.81 1.58 1.71
C ASP A 68 6.17 1.87 2.37
N GLN A 69 7.27 1.51 1.72
CA GLN A 69 8.60 1.82 2.22
C GLN A 69 8.89 3.32 2.21
N GLU A 70 8.49 4.03 1.15
CA GLU A 70 8.60 5.49 1.07
C GLU A 70 7.77 6.16 2.17
N THR A 71 6.54 5.69 2.41
CA THR A 71 5.67 6.18 3.49
C THR A 71 6.31 6.02 4.87
N LEU A 72 6.83 4.82 5.18
CA LEU A 72 7.46 4.55 6.47
C LEU A 72 8.73 5.38 6.70
N ASN A 73 9.51 5.61 5.65
CA ASN A 73 10.70 6.44 5.73
C ASN A 73 10.33 7.92 6.02
N GLU A 74 9.39 8.48 5.28
CA GLU A 74 8.91 9.86 5.46
C GLU A 74 8.24 10.02 6.84
N PHE A 75 7.38 9.08 7.22
CA PHE A 75 6.78 9.05 8.55
C PHE A 75 7.82 9.11 9.66
N LYS A 76 8.90 8.32 9.53
CA LYS A 76 9.99 8.29 10.51
C LYS A 76 10.74 9.62 10.60
N GLU A 77 10.92 10.32 9.48
CA GLU A 77 11.63 11.60 9.45
C GLU A 77 10.80 12.75 9.99
N GLU A 78 9.50 12.80 9.67
CA GLU A 78 8.64 13.94 9.95
C GLU A 78 7.84 13.77 11.26
N ILE A 79 7.29 12.59 11.52
CA ILE A 79 6.29 12.36 12.57
C ILE A 79 6.93 11.76 13.83
N TYR A 80 7.99 10.99 13.69
CA TYR A 80 8.64 10.33 14.82
C TYR A 80 9.12 11.33 15.89
N HIS A 81 9.61 12.49 15.47
CA HIS A 81 10.13 13.53 16.36
C HIS A 81 9.07 14.46 16.94
N ASP A 82 7.81 14.35 16.50
CA ASP A 82 6.72 15.08 17.12
C ASP A 82 6.41 14.53 18.51
N ASN A 83 6.58 15.37 19.54
CA ASN A 83 6.31 15.03 20.94
C ASN A 83 4.96 15.56 21.45
N VAL A 84 4.17 16.19 20.57
CA VAL A 84 2.90 16.84 20.92
C VAL A 84 1.71 15.93 20.59
N SER A 85 1.74 15.32 19.40
CA SER A 85 0.65 14.48 18.92
C SER A 85 0.54 13.16 19.68
N THR A 86 -0.68 12.72 19.88
CA THR A 86 -1.01 11.43 20.48
C THR A 86 -0.64 10.26 19.54
N ILE A 87 -0.56 9.05 20.06
CA ILE A 87 -0.35 7.84 19.25
C ILE A 87 -1.48 7.68 18.22
N TYR A 88 -2.70 8.04 18.58
CA TYR A 88 -3.85 8.03 17.67
C TYR A 88 -3.64 8.96 16.48
N GLU A 89 -3.31 10.22 16.74
CA GLU A 89 -3.08 11.23 15.70
C GLU A 89 -1.93 10.82 14.78
N LYS A 90 -0.83 10.33 15.32
CA LYS A 90 0.29 9.79 14.54
C LYS A 90 -0.11 8.58 13.69
N MET A 91 -0.97 7.70 14.22
CA MET A 91 -1.49 6.56 13.48
C MET A 91 -2.36 6.99 12.30
N LEU A 92 -3.28 7.94 12.54
CA LEU A 92 -4.12 8.54 11.51
C LEU A 92 -3.26 9.18 10.42
N GLU A 93 -2.27 9.97 10.81
CA GLU A 93 -1.35 10.66 9.91
C GLU A 93 -0.51 9.66 9.07
N GLY A 94 0.07 8.64 9.69
CA GLY A 94 0.86 7.62 8.99
C GLY A 94 0.05 6.84 7.94
N ILE A 95 -1.22 6.52 8.23
CA ILE A 95 -2.08 5.85 7.25
C ILE A 95 -2.58 6.86 6.19
N THR A 96 -2.81 8.11 6.55
CA THR A 96 -3.15 9.18 5.60
C THR A 96 -2.02 9.41 4.60
N LEU A 97 -0.79 9.53 5.08
CA LEU A 97 0.41 9.66 4.25
C LEU A 97 0.53 8.50 3.23
N ARG A 98 0.18 7.28 3.66
CA ARG A 98 0.11 6.13 2.75
C ARG A 98 -0.90 6.34 1.62
N PHE A 99 -2.10 6.86 1.91
CA PHE A 99 -3.09 7.18 0.89
C PHE A 99 -2.63 8.32 -0.03
N GLU A 100 -1.91 9.31 0.49
CA GLU A 100 -1.30 10.38 -0.31
C GLU A 100 -0.29 9.83 -1.31
N LYS A 101 0.55 8.87 -0.91
CA LYS A 101 1.47 8.18 -1.83
C LYS A 101 0.73 7.36 -2.89
N TYR A 102 -0.44 6.80 -2.57
CA TYR A 102 -1.26 6.06 -3.52
C TYR A 102 -2.05 6.94 -4.48
N LEU A 103 -2.27 8.22 -4.12
CA LEU A 103 -3.13 9.15 -4.86
C LEU A 103 -2.75 9.30 -6.35
N PRO A 104 -1.48 9.46 -6.75
CA PRO A 104 -1.09 9.54 -8.16
C PRO A 104 -1.41 8.27 -8.96
N PHE A 105 -1.57 7.14 -8.29
CA PHE A 105 -1.84 5.84 -8.88
C PHE A 105 -3.30 5.42 -8.76
N ARG A 106 -4.16 6.22 -8.11
CA ARG A 106 -5.57 5.89 -7.86
C ARG A 106 -6.32 5.41 -9.12
N PRO A 107 -6.24 6.06 -10.29
CA PRO A 107 -6.93 5.57 -11.49
C PRO A 107 -6.48 4.16 -11.89
N ALA A 108 -5.19 3.89 -11.89
CA ALA A 108 -4.66 2.57 -12.19
C ALA A 108 -5.05 1.54 -11.11
N LEU A 109 -4.96 1.91 -9.83
CA LEU A 109 -5.35 1.04 -8.71
C LEU A 109 -6.83 0.66 -8.78
N ARG A 110 -7.71 1.61 -9.14
CA ARG A 110 -9.14 1.36 -9.35
C ARG A 110 -9.37 0.31 -10.44
N ILE A 111 -8.79 0.50 -11.63
CA ILE A 111 -8.93 -0.43 -12.75
C ILE A 111 -8.37 -1.81 -12.40
N LEU A 112 -7.23 -1.84 -11.73
CA LEU A 112 -6.61 -3.08 -11.29
C LEU A 112 -7.45 -3.79 -10.22
N SER A 113 -8.13 -3.07 -9.34
CA SER A 113 -9.00 -3.65 -8.32
C SER A 113 -10.24 -4.33 -8.92
N GLU A 114 -10.85 -3.74 -9.95
CA GLU A 114 -12.03 -4.29 -10.63
C GLU A 114 -11.74 -5.63 -11.32
N GLY A 115 -10.51 -5.87 -11.75
CA GLY A 115 -10.10 -7.11 -12.39
C GLY A 115 -9.13 -7.94 -11.54
N LEU A 116 -9.03 -7.73 -10.24
CA LEU A 116 -8.23 -8.56 -9.35
C LEU A 116 -8.79 -9.99 -9.36
N ASP A 117 -7.98 -10.90 -9.85
CA ASP A 117 -8.20 -12.32 -9.63
C ASP A 117 -7.94 -12.59 -8.14
N LEU A 118 -9.02 -12.58 -7.36
CA LEU A 118 -9.02 -12.86 -5.92
C LEU A 118 -8.74 -14.35 -5.63
N ARG A 119 -7.94 -15.02 -6.47
CA ARG A 119 -7.39 -16.29 -6.06
C ARG A 119 -6.78 -16.13 -4.68
N ALA A 120 -7.10 -17.05 -3.80
CA ALA A 120 -6.74 -16.99 -2.39
C ALA A 120 -5.27 -16.60 -2.14
N LYS A 121 -4.35 -17.05 -3.00
CA LYS A 121 -2.93 -16.72 -2.91
C LYS A 121 -2.63 -15.23 -3.09
N ASN A 122 -3.17 -14.59 -4.12
CA ASN A 122 -2.90 -13.17 -4.42
C ASN A 122 -3.54 -12.25 -3.37
N PHE A 123 -4.72 -12.62 -2.89
CA PHE A 123 -5.39 -11.90 -1.82
C PHE A 123 -4.63 -12.02 -0.50
N LEU A 124 -4.15 -13.21 -0.15
CA LEU A 124 -3.34 -13.41 1.06
C LEU A 124 -2.03 -12.62 1.01
N GLU A 125 -1.36 -12.57 -0.15
CA GLU A 125 -0.13 -11.79 -0.33
C GLU A 125 -0.37 -10.28 -0.12
N LEU A 126 -1.47 -9.74 -0.65
CA LEU A 126 -1.85 -8.35 -0.42
C LEU A 126 -2.20 -8.06 1.05
N LEU A 127 -2.89 -8.98 1.71
CA LEU A 127 -3.19 -8.87 3.14
C LEU A 127 -1.91 -8.94 3.99
N GLU A 128 -0.97 -9.81 3.65
CA GLU A 128 0.30 -9.97 4.34
C GLU A 128 1.14 -8.69 4.23
N ASN A 129 1.26 -8.12 3.02
CA ASN A 129 1.96 -6.86 2.80
C ASN A 129 1.33 -5.70 3.59
N ASN A 130 -0.01 -5.61 3.59
CA ASN A 130 -0.70 -4.61 4.38
C ASN A 130 -0.48 -4.80 5.90
N HIS A 131 -0.54 -6.05 6.37
CA HIS A 131 -0.26 -6.38 7.75
C HIS A 131 1.17 -6.01 8.16
N PHE A 132 2.14 -6.28 7.30
CA PHE A 132 3.54 -5.92 7.51
C PHE A 132 3.73 -4.39 7.62
N PHE A 133 3.07 -3.61 6.75
CA PHE A 133 3.07 -2.15 6.87
C PHE A 133 2.53 -1.70 8.24
N MET A 134 1.36 -2.22 8.66
CA MET A 134 0.75 -1.85 9.94
C MET A 134 1.60 -2.24 11.14
N LEU A 135 2.28 -3.38 11.10
CA LEU A 135 3.23 -3.78 12.14
C LEU A 135 4.41 -2.83 12.23
N ASN A 136 5.02 -2.46 11.08
CA ASN A 136 6.15 -1.52 11.06
C ASN A 136 5.74 -0.14 11.59
N LEU A 137 4.55 0.34 11.22
CA LEU A 137 4.01 1.61 11.75
C LEU A 137 3.83 1.55 13.27
N LEU A 138 3.26 0.45 13.79
CA LEU A 138 3.12 0.23 15.24
C LEU A 138 4.48 0.10 15.93
N ASP A 139 5.47 -0.51 15.30
CA ASP A 139 6.82 -0.65 15.87
C ASP A 139 7.52 0.71 16.01
N LEU A 140 7.29 1.63 15.09
CA LEU A 140 7.75 3.01 15.20
C LEU A 140 7.07 3.75 16.35
N LEU A 141 5.76 3.56 16.55
CA LEU A 141 4.97 4.29 17.55
C LEU A 141 5.01 3.69 18.94
N GLU A 142 5.08 2.37 19.05
CA GLU A 142 4.91 1.62 20.30
C GLU A 142 6.04 0.58 20.51
N SER A 143 7.30 1.00 20.40
CA SER A 143 8.47 0.11 20.45
C SER A 143 8.50 -0.82 21.68
N ASN A 144 7.99 -0.37 22.82
CA ASN A 144 8.03 -1.08 24.12
C ASN A 144 6.78 -1.93 24.44
N LYS A 145 5.81 -2.04 23.50
CA LYS A 145 4.60 -2.83 23.74
C LYS A 145 4.81 -4.33 23.49
N ASN A 146 3.97 -5.15 24.17
CA ASN A 146 3.97 -6.59 23.97
C ASN A 146 3.62 -6.95 22.52
N GLN A 147 4.36 -7.89 21.93
CA GLN A 147 4.20 -8.35 20.55
C GLN A 147 2.78 -8.85 20.25
N CYS A 148 2.15 -9.59 21.17
CA CYS A 148 0.77 -10.05 21.00
C CYS A 148 -0.22 -8.89 20.84
N THR A 149 -0.04 -7.82 21.63
CA THR A 149 -0.87 -6.62 21.54
C THR A 149 -0.69 -5.90 20.20
N LYS A 150 0.55 -5.82 19.71
CA LYS A 150 0.84 -5.23 18.39
C LYS A 150 0.19 -6.02 17.26
N ILE A 151 0.25 -7.34 17.28
CA ILE A 151 -0.40 -8.20 16.29
C ILE A 151 -1.92 -7.97 16.28
N LEU A 152 -2.58 -7.93 17.44
CA LEU A 152 -4.01 -7.65 17.51
C LEU A 152 -4.36 -6.26 16.96
N LYS A 153 -3.58 -5.24 17.31
CA LYS A 153 -3.75 -3.88 16.79
C LYS A 153 -3.54 -3.84 15.27
N SER A 154 -2.51 -4.50 14.75
CA SER A 154 -2.25 -4.51 13.31
C SER A 154 -3.36 -5.21 12.52
N ILE A 155 -3.98 -6.26 13.06
CA ILE A 155 -5.16 -6.90 12.46
C ILE A 155 -6.34 -5.91 12.41
N ALA A 156 -6.60 -5.20 13.50
CA ALA A 156 -7.67 -4.20 13.54
C ALA A 156 -7.41 -3.05 12.55
N LEU A 157 -6.17 -2.54 12.48
CA LEU A 157 -5.77 -1.51 11.52
C LEU A 157 -5.88 -2.00 10.06
N ASN A 158 -5.56 -3.26 9.81
CA ASN A 158 -5.79 -3.89 8.50
C ASN A 158 -7.26 -3.81 8.09
N LEU A 159 -8.18 -4.13 9.00
CA LEU A 159 -9.62 -4.06 8.72
C LEU A 159 -10.07 -2.63 8.45
N ALA A 160 -9.58 -1.64 9.20
CA ALA A 160 -9.87 -0.23 8.93
C ALA A 160 -9.36 0.19 7.55
N PHE A 161 -8.13 -0.19 7.21
CA PHE A 161 -7.55 0.10 5.91
C PHE A 161 -8.34 -0.53 4.76
N ILE A 162 -8.70 -1.82 4.87
CA ILE A 162 -9.50 -2.53 3.85
C ILE A 162 -10.85 -1.85 3.62
N LYS A 163 -11.51 -1.39 4.67
CA LYS A 163 -12.77 -0.63 4.55
C LYS A 163 -12.56 0.73 3.90
N THR A 164 -11.46 1.40 4.22
CA THR A 164 -11.16 2.74 3.72
C THR A 164 -10.66 2.73 2.28
N ILE A 165 -9.92 1.68 1.84
CA ILE A 165 -9.39 1.60 0.47
C ILE A 165 -10.50 1.59 -0.58
N ASP A 166 -11.66 0.99 -0.30
CA ASP A 166 -12.81 1.01 -1.21
C ASP A 166 -13.34 2.44 -1.41
N ILE A 167 -13.35 3.24 -0.35
CA ILE A 167 -13.74 4.65 -0.40
C ILE A 167 -12.72 5.46 -1.18
N PHE A 168 -11.42 5.26 -0.88
CA PHE A 168 -10.32 5.89 -1.60
C PHE A 168 -10.39 5.64 -3.11
N LEU A 169 -10.64 4.41 -3.53
CA LEU A 169 -10.72 4.06 -4.95
C LEU A 169 -11.91 4.69 -5.67
N LYS A 170 -13.01 4.98 -4.94
CA LYS A 170 -14.23 5.58 -5.48
C LYS A 170 -14.25 7.11 -5.41
N GLU A 171 -13.40 7.71 -4.59
CA GLU A 171 -13.32 9.15 -4.42
C GLU A 171 -12.78 9.83 -5.69
N GLU A 172 -13.54 10.76 -6.26
CA GLU A 172 -13.20 11.41 -7.53
C GLU A 172 -12.29 12.62 -7.34
N ASN A 173 -12.32 13.22 -6.15
CA ASN A 173 -11.55 14.42 -5.85
C ASN A 173 -10.07 14.10 -5.58
N SER A 174 -9.20 15.07 -5.90
CA SER A 174 -7.78 15.02 -5.51
C SER A 174 -7.57 15.22 -4.00
N SER A 175 -8.56 15.76 -3.29
CA SER A 175 -8.58 15.79 -1.83
C SER A 175 -8.90 14.40 -1.29
N LEU A 176 -8.30 13.99 -0.20
CA LEU A 176 -8.60 12.74 0.50
C LEU A 176 -9.67 12.91 1.59
N ASP A 177 -10.54 13.93 1.48
CA ASP A 177 -11.46 14.31 2.55
C ASP A 177 -12.39 13.18 2.99
N SER A 178 -12.98 12.46 2.04
CA SER A 178 -13.84 11.32 2.35
C SER A 178 -13.01 10.17 2.92
N THR A 179 -11.87 9.86 2.30
CA THR A 179 -10.96 8.82 2.74
C THR A 179 -10.50 9.06 4.18
N ILE A 180 -10.02 10.26 4.52
CA ILE A 180 -9.54 10.62 5.85
C ILE A 180 -10.67 10.54 6.88
N ARG A 181 -11.85 11.09 6.57
CA ARG A 181 -13.00 11.05 7.48
C ARG A 181 -13.45 9.63 7.81
N TYR A 182 -13.46 8.72 6.82
CA TYR A 182 -13.81 7.33 7.07
C TYR A 182 -12.71 6.57 7.80
N LEU A 183 -11.44 6.85 7.49
CA LEU A 183 -10.31 6.30 8.23
C LEU A 183 -10.38 6.68 9.71
N ASP A 184 -10.53 7.97 10.00
CA ASP A 184 -10.66 8.53 11.34
C ASP A 184 -11.80 7.85 12.11
N LYS A 185 -12.98 7.73 11.48
CA LYS A 185 -14.12 7.02 12.06
C LYS A 185 -13.78 5.57 12.43
N TYR A 186 -13.15 4.82 11.52
CA TYR A 186 -12.83 3.42 11.78
C TYR A 186 -11.73 3.26 12.84
N LEU A 187 -10.79 4.17 12.90
CA LEU A 187 -9.76 4.17 13.95
C LEU A 187 -10.39 4.44 15.33
N HIS A 188 -11.35 5.37 15.45
CA HIS A 188 -12.11 5.58 16.68
C HIS A 188 -12.90 4.34 17.10
N GLU A 189 -13.60 3.68 16.16
CA GLU A 189 -14.31 2.43 16.44
C GLU A 189 -13.37 1.34 17.00
N ILE A 190 -12.16 1.24 16.44
CA ILE A 190 -11.12 0.29 16.92
C ILE A 190 -10.62 0.66 18.31
N GLU A 191 -10.39 1.95 18.55
CA GLU A 191 -9.95 2.45 19.86
C GLU A 191 -10.99 2.15 20.94
N ASP A 192 -12.26 2.43 20.68
CA ASP A 192 -13.38 2.14 21.57
C ASP A 192 -13.46 0.65 21.91
N ILE A 193 -13.36 -0.23 20.90
CA ILE A 193 -13.31 -1.68 21.11
C ILE A 193 -12.09 -2.05 21.96
N GLY A 194 -10.92 -1.47 21.67
CA GLY A 194 -9.69 -1.69 22.41
C GLY A 194 -9.79 -1.35 23.88
N TYR A 195 -10.49 -0.25 24.22
CA TYR A 195 -10.81 0.11 25.62
C TYR A 195 -11.78 -0.90 26.26
N MET A 196 -12.84 -1.30 25.55
CA MET A 196 -13.83 -2.24 26.09
C MET A 196 -13.25 -3.60 26.45
N ILE A 197 -12.28 -4.09 25.65
CA ILE A 197 -11.63 -5.40 25.88
C ILE A 197 -10.31 -5.28 26.68
N GLY A 198 -9.96 -4.08 27.15
CA GLY A 198 -8.79 -3.84 28.01
C GLY A 198 -7.41 -3.95 27.33
N ILE A 199 -7.37 -3.91 25.99
CA ILE A 199 -6.10 -3.89 25.22
C ILE A 199 -5.48 -2.49 25.23
N ILE A 200 -6.32 -1.45 25.26
CA ILE A 200 -5.92 -0.06 25.35
C ILE A 200 -6.33 0.45 26.73
N LYS A 201 -5.44 1.18 27.40
CA LYS A 201 -5.73 1.86 28.67
C LYS A 201 -6.05 3.32 28.38
N LYS A 202 -7.07 3.85 29.05
CA LYS A 202 -7.34 5.29 29.06
C LYS A 202 -6.18 6.08 29.65
#